data_4a9ce38bdd9c6998000575bf0bfa1be9
#
_entry.id   4a9ce38bdd9c6998000575bf0bfa1be9
#
_cell.length_a   1.000
_cell.length_b   1.000
_cell.length_c   1.000
_cell.angle_alpha   90.00
_cell.angle_beta   90.00
_cell.angle_gamma   90.00
#
_symmetry.space_group_name_H-M   'P 1'
#
loop_
_entity.id
_entity.type
_entity.pdbx_description
1 polymer ?
#
loop_
_entity_poly.entity_id
_entity_poly.type
_entity_poly.pdbx_seq_one_letter_code
_entity_poly.pdbx_strand_id
1 'polypeptide(L)'
;AGALPGLHTFFDEAHNPVFRLGLSGDAAMAVRQFWQQVDPNTGALAHDFTDPEWNTRFLGDLYQDLSEATRKRYALLQTPEFVEEFILDRTLTPAIREFGYRTASLIDPTCGSGHFLLGAFHRFMDEWQRAEPSRNRRDVAQKALDAVAGVDLNPFAVAISRFRLLVAALL
;
A
#
# COMPACT_ATOMS: atom_id res chain seq x y z
N ALA A 1 -18.34 14.74 8.34
CA ALA A 1 -17.25 13.76 8.19
C ALA A 1 -16.16 14.43 7.36
N GLY A 2 -15.09 14.91 8.02
CA GLY A 2 -13.95 15.48 7.33
C GLY A 2 -13.22 14.35 6.56
N ALA A 3 -13.16 14.47 5.24
CA ALA A 3 -12.35 13.60 4.45
C ALA A 3 -10.90 13.70 4.97
N LEU A 4 -10.27 12.56 5.20
CA LEU A 4 -8.86 12.52 5.57
C LEU A 4 -8.05 13.18 4.46
N PRO A 5 -7.20 14.19 4.74
CA PRO A 5 -6.46 14.91 3.70
C PRO A 5 -5.69 14.00 2.75
N GLY A 6 -5.13 12.90 3.26
CA GLY A 6 -4.41 11.90 2.46
C GLY A 6 -5.28 11.17 1.45
N LEU A 7 -6.55 10.87 1.79
CA LEU A 7 -7.49 10.26 0.85
C LEU A 7 -7.86 11.23 -0.28
N HIS A 8 -8.05 12.50 0.02
CA HIS A 8 -8.34 13.51 -0.99
C HIS A 8 -7.20 13.58 -2.02
N THR A 9 -5.96 13.66 -1.55
CA THR A 9 -4.78 13.70 -2.42
C THR A 9 -4.65 12.42 -3.27
N PHE A 10 -5.02 11.26 -2.72
CA PHE A 10 -5.00 10.00 -3.45
C PHE A 10 -5.96 10.01 -4.66
N PHE A 11 -7.14 10.61 -4.50
CA PHE A 11 -8.16 10.71 -5.56
C PHE A 11 -8.07 12.00 -6.39
N ASP A 12 -7.09 12.84 -6.16
CA ASP A 12 -6.85 14.07 -6.90
C ASP A 12 -6.33 13.78 -8.32
N GLU A 13 -6.83 14.50 -9.32
CA GLU A 13 -6.43 14.37 -10.72
C GLU A 13 -4.92 14.54 -10.93
N ALA A 14 -4.29 15.44 -10.20
CA ALA A 14 -2.85 15.69 -10.31
C ALA A 14 -1.99 14.50 -9.85
N HIS A 15 -2.50 13.70 -8.91
CA HIS A 15 -1.75 12.64 -8.24
C HIS A 15 -2.19 11.21 -8.60
N ASN A 16 -3.41 11.05 -9.13
CA ASN A 16 -3.94 9.73 -9.48
C ASN A 16 -3.73 9.44 -10.96
N PRO A 17 -2.92 8.43 -11.32
CA PRO A 17 -2.62 8.09 -12.71
C PRO A 17 -3.85 7.65 -13.51
N VAL A 18 -4.95 7.25 -12.88
CA VAL A 18 -6.20 6.85 -13.55
C VAL A 18 -6.78 7.98 -14.41
N PHE A 19 -6.63 9.23 -14.00
CA PHE A 19 -7.12 10.38 -14.79
C PHE A 19 -6.37 10.58 -16.11
N ARG A 20 -5.20 9.98 -16.28
CA ARG A 20 -4.42 10.00 -17.53
C ARG A 20 -4.84 8.90 -18.50
N LEU A 21 -5.70 7.96 -18.05
CA LEU A 21 -6.27 6.92 -18.88
C LEU A 21 -7.51 7.48 -19.55
N GLY A 22 -7.54 7.52 -20.87
CA GLY A 22 -8.72 7.87 -21.65
C GLY A 22 -9.78 6.75 -21.56
N LEU A 23 -10.44 6.60 -20.41
CA LEU A 23 -11.49 5.61 -20.23
C LEU A 23 -12.71 5.98 -21.08
N SER A 24 -13.20 5.03 -21.89
CA SER A 24 -14.48 5.19 -22.56
C SER A 24 -15.63 5.16 -21.57
N GLY A 25 -16.77 5.80 -21.91
CA GLY A 25 -17.97 5.76 -21.08
C GLY A 25 -18.44 4.32 -20.81
N ASP A 26 -18.32 3.43 -21.80
CA ASP A 26 -18.69 2.02 -21.68
C ASP A 26 -17.79 1.28 -20.70
N ALA A 27 -16.47 1.53 -20.72
CA ALA A 27 -15.54 0.95 -19.79
C ALA A 27 -15.82 1.42 -18.35
N ALA A 28 -16.09 2.71 -18.16
CA ALA A 28 -16.47 3.26 -16.85
C ALA A 28 -17.79 2.65 -16.33
N MET A 29 -18.77 2.47 -17.20
CA MET A 29 -20.04 1.79 -16.86
C MET A 29 -19.81 0.32 -16.49
N ALA A 30 -18.99 -0.41 -17.22
CA ALA A 30 -18.69 -1.81 -16.95
C ALA A 30 -18.02 -1.98 -15.56
N VAL A 31 -17.05 -1.15 -15.21
CA VAL A 31 -16.41 -1.14 -13.89
C VAL A 31 -17.44 -0.83 -12.80
N ARG A 32 -18.31 0.17 -13.01
CA ARG A 32 -19.37 0.49 -12.04
C ARG A 32 -20.33 -0.67 -11.85
N GLN A 33 -20.78 -1.32 -12.93
CA GLN A 33 -21.69 -2.47 -12.88
C GLN A 33 -21.05 -3.65 -12.16
N PHE A 34 -19.76 -3.92 -12.40
CA PHE A 34 -19.02 -4.95 -11.68
C PHE A 34 -19.11 -4.74 -10.16
N TRP A 35 -18.78 -3.54 -9.67
CA TRP A 35 -18.82 -3.26 -8.23
C TRP A 35 -20.21 -3.17 -7.63
N GLN A 36 -21.25 -2.95 -8.43
CA GLN A 36 -22.65 -2.90 -7.99
C GLN A 36 -23.38 -4.24 -8.13
N GLN A 37 -22.71 -5.27 -8.63
CA GLN A 37 -23.31 -6.58 -8.80
C GLN A 37 -23.66 -7.20 -7.44
N VAL A 38 -24.88 -7.69 -7.31
CA VAL A 38 -25.37 -8.35 -6.10
C VAL A 38 -25.80 -9.79 -6.41
N ASP A 39 -25.63 -10.66 -5.45
CA ASP A 39 -26.20 -12.02 -5.50
C ASP A 39 -27.74 -11.92 -5.39
N PRO A 40 -28.49 -12.44 -6.37
CA PRO A 40 -29.93 -12.33 -6.41
C PRO A 40 -30.66 -13.06 -5.26
N ASN A 41 -29.98 -14.02 -4.60
CA ASN A 41 -30.58 -14.81 -3.53
C ASN A 41 -30.35 -14.18 -2.15
N THR A 42 -29.20 -13.54 -1.96
CA THR A 42 -28.79 -13.00 -0.64
C THR A 42 -28.87 -11.48 -0.57
N GLY A 43 -28.87 -10.79 -1.71
CA GLY A 43 -28.77 -9.33 -1.79
C GLY A 43 -27.39 -8.78 -1.39
N ALA A 44 -26.43 -9.64 -1.08
CA ALA A 44 -25.07 -9.26 -0.77
C ALA A 44 -24.31 -8.84 -2.03
N LEU A 45 -23.24 -8.06 -1.89
CA LEU A 45 -22.35 -7.75 -3.00
C LEU A 45 -21.72 -9.03 -3.53
N ALA A 46 -21.78 -9.23 -4.86
CA ALA A 46 -21.18 -10.40 -5.52
C ALA A 46 -19.66 -10.40 -5.41
N HIS A 47 -19.06 -9.21 -5.37
CA HIS A 47 -17.63 -8.98 -5.25
C HIS A 47 -17.35 -8.27 -3.92
N ASP A 48 -17.16 -9.06 -2.87
CA ASP A 48 -16.77 -8.57 -1.56
C ASP A 48 -15.26 -8.78 -1.37
N PHE A 49 -14.54 -7.68 -1.27
CA PHE A 49 -13.10 -7.64 -1.02
C PHE A 49 -12.79 -7.13 0.39
N THR A 50 -13.79 -7.13 1.27
CA THR A 50 -13.58 -6.77 2.66
C THR A 50 -12.75 -7.86 3.36
N ASP A 51 -11.69 -7.42 4.02
CA ASP A 51 -10.86 -8.26 4.86
C ASP A 51 -10.91 -7.72 6.29
N PRO A 52 -11.35 -8.52 7.29
CA PRO A 52 -11.37 -8.09 8.69
C PRO A 52 -10.01 -7.64 9.21
N GLU A 53 -8.92 -8.19 8.65
CA GLU A 53 -7.55 -7.84 9.03
C GLU A 53 -6.98 -6.69 8.20
N TRP A 54 -7.77 -6.14 7.24
CA TRP A 54 -7.35 -5.07 6.34
C TRP A 54 -6.07 -5.38 5.57
N ASN A 55 -5.85 -6.64 5.26
CA ASN A 55 -4.70 -7.08 4.49
C ASN A 55 -4.81 -6.61 3.04
N THR A 56 -3.99 -5.64 2.69
CA THR A 56 -3.97 -5.05 1.34
C THR A 56 -3.00 -5.74 0.39
N ARG A 57 -2.39 -6.88 0.80
CA ARG A 57 -1.42 -7.62 -0.03
C ARG A 57 -2.03 -8.08 -1.35
N PHE A 58 -3.29 -8.52 -1.32
CA PHE A 58 -4.02 -8.96 -2.50
C PHE A 58 -4.08 -7.90 -3.62
N LEU A 59 -4.02 -6.60 -3.29
CA LEU A 59 -4.00 -5.55 -4.31
C LEU A 59 -2.76 -5.61 -5.20
N GLY A 60 -1.63 -5.99 -4.64
CA GLY A 60 -0.41 -6.21 -5.40
C GLY A 60 -0.53 -7.46 -6.28
N ASP A 61 -1.08 -8.57 -5.74
CA ASP A 61 -1.31 -9.81 -6.45
C ASP A 61 -2.27 -9.58 -7.63
N LEU A 62 -3.43 -8.96 -7.35
CA LEU A 62 -4.41 -8.62 -8.36
C LEU A 62 -3.81 -7.76 -9.48
N TYR A 63 -3.03 -6.73 -9.13
CA TYR A 63 -2.40 -5.87 -10.13
C TYR A 63 -1.41 -6.64 -11.03
N GLN A 64 -0.68 -7.60 -10.46
CA GLN A 64 0.24 -8.46 -11.21
C GLN A 64 -0.50 -9.36 -12.19
N ASP A 65 -1.68 -9.86 -11.80
CA ASP A 65 -2.46 -10.81 -12.59
C ASP A 65 -3.33 -10.15 -13.68
N LEU A 66 -3.64 -8.87 -13.54
CA LEU A 66 -4.52 -8.15 -14.46
C LEU A 66 -3.97 -8.02 -15.89
N SER A 67 -2.66 -8.04 -16.10
CA SER A 67 -2.07 -7.88 -17.43
C SER A 67 -0.70 -8.51 -17.56
N GLU A 68 -0.62 -9.58 -18.37
CA GLU A 68 0.64 -10.21 -18.71
C GLU A 68 1.61 -9.25 -19.43
N ALA A 69 1.09 -8.36 -20.27
CA ALA A 69 1.88 -7.34 -20.96
C ALA A 69 2.50 -6.34 -19.97
N THR A 70 1.72 -5.90 -19.00
CA THR A 70 2.19 -5.02 -17.92
C THR A 70 3.21 -5.73 -17.04
N ARG A 71 2.96 -6.98 -16.68
CA ARG A 71 3.89 -7.82 -15.91
C ARG A 71 5.24 -7.95 -16.61
N LYS A 72 5.25 -8.24 -17.92
CA LYS A 72 6.49 -8.35 -18.70
C LYS A 72 7.21 -7.01 -18.85
N ARG A 73 6.45 -5.92 -19.07
CA ARG A 73 7.01 -4.58 -19.27
C ARG A 73 7.70 -4.02 -18.03
N TYR A 74 7.15 -4.25 -16.85
CA TYR A 74 7.62 -3.69 -15.58
C TYR A 74 8.26 -4.72 -14.66
N ALA A 75 8.48 -5.96 -15.15
CA ALA A 75 9.04 -7.07 -14.37
C ALA A 75 8.33 -7.24 -13.01
N LEU A 76 7.00 -7.16 -13.00
CA LEU A 76 6.19 -7.26 -11.80
C LEU A 76 6.26 -8.70 -11.25
N LEU A 77 7.06 -8.89 -10.24
CA LEU A 77 7.15 -10.10 -9.45
C LEU A 77 6.91 -9.75 -7.99
N GLN A 78 5.97 -10.42 -7.39
CA GLN A 78 5.71 -10.24 -5.96
C GLN A 78 6.80 -10.91 -5.14
N THR A 79 7.30 -10.17 -4.16
CA THR A 79 8.22 -10.71 -3.19
C THR A 79 7.43 -11.55 -2.17
N PRO A 80 7.72 -12.86 -2.02
CA PRO A 80 7.12 -13.67 -0.96
C PRO A 80 7.41 -13.07 0.42
N GLU A 81 6.45 -13.18 1.33
CA GLU A 81 6.54 -12.59 2.67
C GLU A 81 7.79 -13.01 3.44
N PHE A 82 8.13 -14.31 3.40
CA PHE A 82 9.32 -14.81 4.08
C PHE A 82 10.63 -14.20 3.54
N VAL A 83 10.67 -13.80 2.25
CA VAL A 83 11.82 -13.11 1.65
C VAL A 83 11.88 -11.67 2.11
N GLU A 84 10.73 -11.00 2.15
CA GLU A 84 10.59 -9.65 2.68
C GLU A 84 11.10 -9.59 4.14
N GLU A 85 10.56 -10.46 5.00
CA GLU A 85 10.96 -10.58 6.40
C GLU A 85 12.45 -10.87 6.55
N PHE A 86 12.97 -11.85 5.80
CA PHE A 86 14.40 -12.19 5.83
C PHE A 86 15.29 -11.00 5.48
N ILE A 87 14.94 -10.22 4.46
CA ILE A 87 15.74 -9.08 4.03
C ILE A 87 15.67 -7.96 5.08
N LEU A 88 14.47 -7.63 5.57
CA LEU A 88 14.29 -6.61 6.60
C LEU A 88 15.01 -6.96 7.91
N ASP A 89 15.04 -8.25 8.28
CA ASP A 89 15.78 -8.73 9.45
C ASP A 89 17.30 -8.57 9.31
N ARG A 90 17.81 -8.60 8.08
CA ARG A 90 19.24 -8.48 7.79
C ARG A 90 19.69 -7.05 7.45
N THR A 91 18.75 -6.15 7.23
CA THR A 91 19.03 -4.77 6.83
C THR A 91 18.44 -3.76 7.82
N LEU A 92 17.12 -3.60 7.85
CA LEU A 92 16.46 -2.58 8.66
C LEU A 92 16.58 -2.84 10.15
N THR A 93 16.36 -4.09 10.60
CA THR A 93 16.42 -4.43 12.03
C THR A 93 17.78 -4.11 12.65
N PRO A 94 18.94 -4.51 12.07
CA PRO A 94 20.23 -4.09 12.62
C PRO A 94 20.47 -2.58 12.48
N ALA A 95 19.99 -1.91 11.42
CA ALA A 95 20.11 -0.47 11.29
C ALA A 95 19.36 0.28 12.41
N ILE A 96 18.15 -0.18 12.76
CA ILE A 96 17.39 0.38 13.88
C ILE A 96 18.14 0.17 15.21
N ARG A 97 18.76 -0.98 15.42
CA ARG A 97 19.55 -1.27 16.64
C ARG A 97 20.78 -0.39 16.75
N GLU A 98 21.47 -0.14 15.64
CA GLU A 98 22.71 0.65 15.60
C GLU A 98 22.43 2.15 15.70
N PHE A 99 21.51 2.65 14.89
CA PHE A 99 21.27 4.10 14.72
C PHE A 99 20.05 4.62 15.49
N GLY A 100 19.22 3.71 16.03
CA GLY A 100 17.98 4.05 16.70
C GLY A 100 16.80 4.27 15.77
N TYR A 101 15.61 3.90 16.22
CA TYR A 101 14.35 4.00 15.47
C TYR A 101 13.94 5.44 15.07
N ARG A 102 14.49 6.45 15.74
CA ARG A 102 14.24 7.86 15.43
C ARG A 102 15.07 8.40 14.27
N THR A 103 16.16 7.74 13.98
CA THR A 103 17.16 8.20 12.99
C THR A 103 17.22 7.28 11.78
N ALA A 104 17.00 5.99 11.99
CA ALA A 104 16.97 5.02 10.90
C ALA A 104 15.85 5.36 9.91
N SER A 105 16.11 5.14 8.63
CA SER A 105 15.15 5.26 7.55
C SER A 105 15.41 4.20 6.49
N LEU A 106 14.41 3.91 5.68
CA LEU A 106 14.50 2.96 4.59
C LEU A 106 14.07 3.63 3.28
N ILE A 107 14.85 3.40 2.23
CA ILE A 107 14.45 3.69 0.85
C ILE A 107 14.42 2.40 0.04
N ASP A 108 13.32 2.18 -0.68
CA ASP A 108 13.19 1.12 -1.68
C ASP A 108 13.15 1.77 -3.07
N PRO A 109 14.24 1.67 -3.86
CA PRO A 109 14.34 2.32 -5.17
C PRO A 109 13.54 1.60 -6.27
N THR A 110 12.93 0.45 -5.98
CA THR A 110 12.12 -0.35 -6.89
C THR A 110 10.89 -0.92 -6.17
N CYS A 111 10.16 -0.04 -5.48
CA CYS A 111 9.22 -0.44 -4.44
C CYS A 111 8.00 -1.24 -4.93
N GLY A 112 7.71 -1.26 -6.22
CA GLY A 112 6.54 -1.94 -6.76
C GLY A 112 5.26 -1.55 -6.03
N SER A 113 4.48 -2.53 -5.61
CA SER A 113 3.26 -2.34 -4.81
C SER A 113 3.52 -2.14 -3.31
N GLY A 114 4.77 -1.97 -2.89
CA GLY A 114 5.15 -1.49 -1.54
C GLY A 114 5.28 -2.56 -0.47
N HIS A 115 5.69 -3.80 -0.78
CA HIS A 115 5.86 -4.85 0.22
C HIS A 115 6.91 -4.48 1.27
N PHE A 116 8.13 -4.14 0.85
CA PHE A 116 9.18 -3.73 1.77
C PHE A 116 8.85 -2.43 2.53
N LEU A 117 8.13 -1.52 1.87
CA LEU A 117 7.71 -0.28 2.55
C LEU A 117 6.71 -0.54 3.67
N LEU A 118 5.75 -1.47 3.45
CA LEU A 118 4.82 -1.87 4.50
C LEU A 118 5.50 -2.61 5.64
N GLY A 119 6.35 -3.59 5.34
CA GLY A 119 7.09 -4.31 6.36
C GLY A 119 7.99 -3.39 7.18
N ALA A 120 8.65 -2.42 6.53
CA ALA A 120 9.42 -1.40 7.22
C ALA A 120 8.55 -0.48 8.08
N PHE A 121 7.42 -0.02 7.55
CA PHE A 121 6.45 0.81 8.30
C PHE A 121 5.99 0.10 9.58
N HIS A 122 5.60 -1.16 9.51
CA HIS A 122 5.17 -1.92 10.68
C HIS A 122 6.30 -2.07 11.71
N ARG A 123 7.54 -2.33 11.28
CA ARG A 123 8.71 -2.40 12.18
C ARG A 123 8.97 -1.07 12.90
N PHE A 124 8.86 0.05 12.20
CA PHE A 124 8.97 1.37 12.81
C PHE A 124 7.82 1.64 13.78
N MET A 125 6.58 1.27 13.43
CA MET A 125 5.42 1.37 14.33
C MET A 125 5.68 0.62 15.63
N ASP A 126 6.15 -0.63 15.55
CA ASP A 126 6.43 -1.48 16.73
C ASP A 126 7.53 -0.88 17.58
N GLU A 127 8.62 -0.40 17.00
CA GLU A 127 9.72 0.20 17.74
C GLU A 127 9.29 1.50 18.46
N TRP A 128 8.53 2.36 17.77
CA TRP A 128 7.98 3.56 18.38
C TRP A 128 7.02 3.24 19.51
N GLN A 129 6.10 2.29 19.34
CA GLN A 129 5.13 1.91 20.37
C GLN A 129 5.80 1.25 21.56
N ARG A 130 6.85 0.42 21.35
CA ARG A 130 7.63 -0.19 22.41
C ARG A 130 8.40 0.83 23.23
N ALA A 131 9.01 1.81 22.57
CA ALA A 131 9.83 2.83 23.24
C ALA A 131 8.99 3.94 23.88
N GLU A 132 7.84 4.29 23.29
CA GLU A 132 6.98 5.40 23.71
C GLU A 132 5.50 4.98 23.74
N PRO A 133 5.11 4.06 24.65
CA PRO A 133 3.76 3.45 24.66
C PRO A 133 2.62 4.44 24.93
N SER A 134 2.93 5.60 25.52
CA SER A 134 1.94 6.66 25.77
C SER A 134 1.75 7.63 24.62
N ARG A 135 2.54 7.51 23.54
CA ARG A 135 2.45 8.40 22.39
C ARG A 135 1.19 8.13 21.60
N ASN A 136 0.59 9.19 21.06
CA ASN A 136 -0.58 9.09 20.19
C ASN A 136 -0.24 8.22 18.96
N ARG A 137 -1.09 7.22 18.67
CA ARG A 137 -0.87 6.28 17.56
C ARG A 137 -0.74 6.99 16.20
N ARG A 138 -1.50 8.07 15.96
CA ARG A 138 -1.40 8.84 14.71
C ARG A 138 -0.04 9.52 14.55
N ASP A 139 0.51 10.04 15.65
CA ASP A 139 1.85 10.64 15.64
C ASP A 139 2.91 9.59 15.36
N VAL A 140 2.74 8.38 15.93
CA VAL A 140 3.61 7.23 15.66
C VAL A 140 3.52 6.82 14.20
N ALA A 141 2.31 6.70 13.66
CA ALA A 141 2.10 6.36 12.25
C ALA A 141 2.73 7.39 11.31
N GLN A 142 2.60 8.69 11.60
CA GLN A 142 3.26 9.73 10.83
C GLN A 142 4.79 9.59 10.87
N LYS A 143 5.36 9.33 12.05
CA LYS A 143 6.82 9.11 12.20
C LYS A 143 7.31 7.88 11.43
N ALA A 144 6.54 6.80 11.45
CA ALA A 144 6.85 5.60 10.68
C ALA A 144 6.75 5.83 9.17
N LEU A 145 5.75 6.62 8.71
CA LEU A 145 5.64 7.03 7.31
C LEU A 145 6.82 7.92 6.87
N ASP A 146 7.23 8.87 7.72
CA ASP A 146 8.34 9.77 7.43
C ASP A 146 9.70 9.01 7.32
N ALA A 147 9.77 7.81 7.90
CA ALA A 147 10.98 6.99 7.90
C ALA A 147 11.08 6.05 6.68
N VAL A 148 10.04 5.96 5.83
CA VAL A 148 10.05 5.09 4.66
C VAL A 148 9.87 5.90 3.38
N ALA A 149 10.64 5.57 2.36
CA ALA A 149 10.53 6.17 1.03
C ALA A 149 10.60 5.09 -0.04
N GLY A 150 9.80 5.24 -1.11
CA GLY A 150 9.79 4.31 -2.23
C GLY A 150 9.80 5.05 -3.56
N VAL A 151 10.49 4.46 -4.53
CA VAL A 151 10.51 4.91 -5.93
C VAL A 151 10.21 3.72 -6.82
N ASP A 152 9.42 3.95 -7.87
CA ASP A 152 9.20 2.96 -8.92
C ASP A 152 8.93 3.65 -10.25
N LEU A 153 9.31 2.99 -11.35
CA LEU A 153 9.02 3.47 -12.72
C LEU A 153 7.54 3.34 -13.09
N ASN A 154 6.84 2.45 -12.40
CA ASN A 154 5.43 2.17 -12.67
C ASN A 154 4.52 3.02 -11.78
N PRO A 155 3.86 4.06 -12.32
CA PRO A 155 3.03 4.96 -11.52
C PRO A 155 1.83 4.28 -10.88
N PHE A 156 1.33 3.17 -11.45
CA PHE A 156 0.22 2.41 -10.88
C PHE A 156 0.67 1.60 -9.67
N ALA A 157 1.86 0.99 -9.73
CA ALA A 157 2.45 0.30 -8.59
C ALA A 157 2.68 1.28 -7.42
N VAL A 158 3.21 2.48 -7.71
CA VAL A 158 3.35 3.56 -6.72
C VAL A 158 2.00 3.97 -6.12
N ALA A 159 0.93 4.07 -6.94
CA ALA A 159 -0.40 4.40 -6.44
C ALA A 159 -0.92 3.33 -5.46
N ILE A 160 -0.73 2.05 -5.79
CA ILE A 160 -1.08 0.92 -4.91
C ILE A 160 -0.27 0.98 -3.61
N SER A 161 1.03 1.17 -3.71
CA SER A 161 1.92 1.29 -2.54
C SER A 161 1.49 2.42 -1.60
N ARG A 162 1.19 3.59 -2.14
CA ARG A 162 0.68 4.74 -1.37
C ARG A 162 -0.65 4.43 -0.69
N PHE A 163 -1.58 3.79 -1.40
CA PHE A 163 -2.86 3.39 -0.84
C PHE A 163 -2.68 2.40 0.32
N ARG A 164 -1.84 1.38 0.15
CA ARG A 164 -1.55 0.39 1.17
C ARG A 164 -0.94 1.00 2.43
N LEU A 165 0.04 1.89 2.28
CA LEU A 165 0.64 2.64 3.39
C LEU A 165 -0.39 3.53 4.10
N LEU A 166 -1.26 4.20 3.34
CA LEU A 166 -2.33 5.02 3.91
C LEU A 166 -3.29 4.17 4.76
N VAL A 167 -3.74 3.03 4.23
CA VAL A 167 -4.62 2.11 4.97
C VAL A 167 -3.93 1.63 6.25
N ALA A 168 -2.67 1.18 6.17
CA ALA A 168 -1.91 0.72 7.32
C ALA A 168 -1.71 1.80 8.40
N ALA A 169 -1.59 3.07 7.99
CA ALA A 169 -1.44 4.19 8.93
C ALA A 169 -2.76 4.63 9.59
N LEU A 170 -3.92 4.23 9.05
CA LEU A 170 -5.24 4.55 9.60
C LEU A 170 -5.75 3.52 10.60
N LEU A 171 -5.23 2.31 10.55
CA LEU A 171 -5.53 1.19 11.47
C LEU A 171 -4.73 1.29 12.76
#